data_7ffad8918373a6d49440cadbe6f01c62
#
_entry.id   7ffad8918373a6d49440cadbe6f01c62
#
_cell.length_a   1.000
_cell.length_b   1.000
_cell.length_c   1.000
_cell.angle_alpha   90.00
_cell.angle_beta   90.00
_cell.angle_gamma   90.00
#
_symmetry.space_group_name_H-M   'P 1'
#
loop_
_entity.id
_entity.type
_entity.pdbx_description
1 polymer ?
#
loop_
_entity_poly.entity_id
_entity_poly.type
_entity_poly.pdbx_seq_one_letter_code
_entity_poly.pdbx_strand_id
1 'polypeptide(L)'
;MVVWHNRATNQRGLLVRKLAIGCAFLVATASPVWSAPPLNLPGPQAISQEDRATGAKAHPDMVSEYGGVYAGPQTALVRRVGLRVAAQSGIADVDRSFTFTLLNSPVENAFAIPGGYVYTTRALLALMNNEDELGFVLGHETGHIAARHSAKRQQVAQRSTMLGALGQAVLGGVLGNGTLGRIGNQIGQAGINRLVVGHVMAYSRGEEFEADDLGGVYMQKAGYNPAYASSMLSSLAAQTGLESRLQGNARTTPGWALSHPNPEARVTRALDRARQLGVGAPPGAKANETFLLSLKGMIYDDDPQQGVIEGQTFTYPPDRLRFAVPAGYGLSNGSDAVTISAKGSSVAGQARFTGGNYNGDLNAVLRGAFASLSKDEQVGTVNGTPLTVGGMEARRATAQASTSSGNVDVTVVAVAVAPGKAYAFTVMQPAGQGLGDLAPLINSFTRITPAQAAAIRARVVDVVRVGPKDTVASMAARMAYADAAAERFLVLNGFPAGTTRLTPGSMVKLVVWK
;
A
#
# COMPACT_ATOMS: atom_id res chain seq x y z
N MET A 1 49.04 12.01 42.50
CA MET A 1 49.79 11.75 43.71
C MET A 1 49.66 10.28 44.02
N VAL A 2 50.81 9.63 43.99
CA VAL A 2 51.26 8.30 44.44
C VAL A 2 50.79 7.13 43.59
N VAL A 3 51.47 6.57 42.62
CA VAL A 3 52.83 5.96 42.40
C VAL A 3 53.13 4.75 43.29
N TRP A 4 53.62 3.70 42.61
CA TRP A 4 54.50 2.58 42.99
C TRP A 4 53.84 1.20 42.99
N HIS A 5 54.45 0.07 42.58
CA HIS A 5 55.70 -0.25 41.80
C HIS A 5 55.65 -1.74 41.47
N ASN A 6 56.31 -2.04 40.40
CA ASN A 6 56.82 -3.26 39.83
C ASN A 6 57.51 -4.25 40.80
N ARG A 7 57.41 -5.55 40.58
CA ARG A 7 58.60 -6.46 40.56
C ARG A 7 58.32 -7.79 39.91
N ALA A 8 59.14 -8.05 38.94
CA ALA A 8 59.35 -9.37 38.32
C ALA A 8 60.19 -10.29 39.19
N THR A 9 59.96 -11.60 39.12
CA THR A 9 61.02 -12.60 39.31
C THR A 9 60.85 -13.78 38.37
N ASN A 10 61.94 -14.02 37.72
CA ASN A 10 62.30 -15.03 36.75
C ASN A 10 62.66 -16.35 37.49
N GLN A 11 62.21 -17.51 37.04
CA GLN A 11 63.05 -18.74 37.15
C GLN A 11 62.69 -19.75 36.06
N ARG A 12 63.77 -20.27 35.48
CA ARG A 12 63.90 -21.28 34.43
C ARG A 12 63.63 -22.69 35.02
N GLY A 13 63.15 -23.61 34.18
CA GLY A 13 63.46 -25.00 34.42
C GLY A 13 62.58 -26.02 33.66
N LEU A 14 63.23 -26.66 32.73
CA LEU A 14 63.13 -28.04 32.23
C LEU A 14 62.01 -28.44 31.27
N LEU A 15 62.48 -28.77 30.08
CA LEU A 15 61.91 -29.63 29.06
C LEU A 15 61.40 -30.96 29.59
N VAL A 16 60.15 -31.33 29.27
CA VAL A 16 59.78 -32.73 29.02
C VAL A 16 58.85 -32.77 27.82
N ARG A 17 59.33 -33.31 26.71
CA ARG A 17 58.57 -33.69 25.52
C ARG A 17 57.64 -34.84 25.87
N LYS A 18 56.32 -34.61 25.74
CA LYS A 18 55.34 -35.72 25.53
C LYS A 18 54.57 -35.42 24.24
N LEU A 19 54.82 -36.25 23.24
CA LEU A 19 53.95 -36.38 22.07
C LEU A 19 52.58 -36.86 22.56
N ALA A 20 51.57 -36.00 22.38
CA ALA A 20 50.19 -36.42 22.44
C ALA A 20 49.61 -36.33 21.02
N ILE A 21 49.38 -37.48 20.40
CA ILE A 21 48.62 -37.64 19.17
C ILE A 21 47.17 -37.29 19.51
N GLY A 22 46.75 -36.06 19.19
CA GLY A 22 45.38 -35.64 19.32
C GLY A 22 44.60 -36.02 18.05
N CYS A 23 43.81 -37.06 18.09
CA CYS A 23 42.74 -37.28 17.11
C CYS A 23 41.73 -36.15 17.23
N ALA A 24 41.80 -35.19 16.31
CA ALA A 24 40.73 -34.18 16.15
C ALA A 24 39.51 -34.89 15.54
N PHE A 25 38.54 -35.24 16.38
CA PHE A 25 37.19 -35.55 15.93
C PHE A 25 36.58 -34.26 15.39
N LEU A 26 36.53 -34.12 14.07
CA LEU A 26 35.64 -33.15 13.42
C LEU A 26 34.19 -33.60 13.71
N VAL A 27 33.60 -33.07 14.75
CA VAL A 27 32.16 -33.14 14.94
C VAL A 27 31.57 -32.14 13.90
N ALA A 28 31.22 -32.69 12.74
CA ALA A 28 30.35 -31.96 11.81
C ALA A 28 28.99 -31.76 12.52
N THR A 29 28.80 -30.60 13.09
CA THR A 29 27.46 -30.16 13.53
C THR A 29 26.61 -30.00 12.29
N ALA A 30 25.90 -31.07 11.90
CA ALA A 30 24.79 -30.95 10.97
C ALA A 30 23.76 -30.02 11.62
N SER A 31 23.69 -28.79 11.12
CA SER A 31 22.56 -27.92 11.44
C SER A 31 21.29 -28.70 11.13
N PRO A 32 20.29 -28.72 12.01
CA PRO A 32 19.05 -29.42 11.72
C PRO A 32 18.46 -28.78 10.46
N VAL A 33 18.38 -29.56 9.39
CA VAL A 33 17.59 -29.18 8.21
C VAL A 33 16.15 -29.16 8.70
N TRP A 34 15.66 -27.96 8.98
CA TRP A 34 14.27 -27.75 9.32
C TRP A 34 13.47 -28.01 8.04
N SER A 35 13.06 -29.25 7.82
CA SER A 35 12.13 -29.58 6.75
C SER A 35 10.81 -28.90 7.09
N ALA A 36 10.41 -27.92 6.28
CA ALA A 36 9.07 -27.35 6.39
C ALA A 36 8.06 -28.50 6.31
N PRO A 37 6.96 -28.45 7.08
CA PRO A 37 5.94 -29.49 7.04
C PRO A 37 5.42 -29.67 5.61
N PRO A 38 5.00 -30.90 5.24
CA PRO A 38 4.44 -31.14 3.92
C PRO A 38 3.28 -30.19 3.66
N LEU A 39 3.29 -29.53 2.49
CA LEU A 39 2.28 -28.57 2.10
C LEU A 39 0.96 -29.31 1.85
N ASN A 40 -0.07 -28.94 2.59
CA ASN A 40 -1.42 -29.45 2.39
C ASN A 40 -2.08 -28.64 1.28
N LEU A 41 -2.00 -29.09 0.04
CA LEU A 41 -2.63 -28.42 -1.09
C LEU A 41 -4.16 -28.53 -0.94
N PRO A 42 -4.92 -27.41 -1.09
CA PRO A 42 -6.36 -27.48 -1.17
C PRO A 42 -6.79 -28.45 -2.28
N GLY A 43 -7.72 -29.33 -1.97
CA GLY A 43 -8.30 -30.24 -2.97
C GLY A 43 -9.16 -29.49 -4.00
N PRO A 44 -9.68 -30.20 -5.01
CA PRO A 44 -10.60 -29.61 -5.97
C PRO A 44 -11.78 -28.94 -5.27
N GLN A 45 -12.06 -27.67 -5.59
CA GLN A 45 -13.09 -26.89 -4.95
C GLN A 45 -13.70 -25.87 -5.92
N ALA A 46 -14.86 -25.34 -5.57
CA ALA A 46 -15.49 -24.23 -6.27
C ALA A 46 -15.61 -23.03 -5.31
N ILE A 47 -15.56 -21.83 -5.87
CA ILE A 47 -15.90 -20.62 -5.11
C ILE A 47 -17.40 -20.67 -4.78
N SER A 48 -17.76 -20.46 -3.51
CA SER A 48 -19.15 -20.50 -3.05
C SER A 48 -19.98 -19.40 -3.73
N GLN A 49 -21.28 -19.64 -3.85
CA GLN A 49 -22.21 -18.64 -4.38
C GLN A 49 -22.25 -17.39 -3.49
N GLU A 50 -22.14 -17.56 -2.18
CA GLU A 50 -22.07 -16.46 -1.21
C GLU A 50 -20.82 -15.60 -1.41
N ASP A 51 -19.65 -16.22 -1.57
CA ASP A 51 -18.38 -15.50 -1.85
C ASP A 51 -18.48 -14.74 -3.18
N ARG A 52 -19.07 -15.37 -4.23
CA ARG A 52 -19.27 -14.72 -5.54
C ARG A 52 -20.16 -13.48 -5.42
N ALA A 53 -21.28 -13.59 -4.70
CA ALA A 53 -22.21 -12.48 -4.49
C ALA A 53 -21.55 -11.34 -3.68
N THR A 54 -20.81 -11.70 -2.62
CA THR A 54 -20.08 -10.74 -1.78
C THR A 54 -19.03 -9.99 -2.59
N GLY A 55 -18.21 -10.72 -3.36
CA GLY A 55 -17.17 -10.11 -4.19
C GLY A 55 -17.74 -9.26 -5.32
N ALA A 56 -18.79 -9.74 -6.01
CA ALA A 56 -19.44 -8.97 -7.07
C ALA A 56 -20.00 -7.63 -6.58
N LYS A 57 -20.53 -7.60 -5.34
CA LYS A 57 -21.02 -6.38 -4.71
C LYS A 57 -19.87 -5.43 -4.34
N ALA A 58 -18.74 -5.96 -3.84
CA ALA A 58 -17.62 -5.15 -3.38
C ALA A 58 -16.68 -4.69 -4.53
N HIS A 59 -16.66 -5.44 -5.65
CA HIS A 59 -15.74 -5.19 -6.76
C HIS A 59 -15.78 -3.76 -7.33
N PRO A 60 -16.95 -3.15 -7.60
CA PRO A 60 -16.99 -1.77 -8.10
C PRO A 60 -16.36 -0.76 -7.14
N ASP A 61 -16.61 -0.93 -5.84
CA ASP A 61 -16.06 -0.04 -4.80
C ASP A 61 -14.54 -0.19 -4.72
N MET A 62 -14.02 -1.43 -4.75
CA MET A 62 -12.57 -1.69 -4.76
C MET A 62 -11.90 -1.09 -5.99
N VAL A 63 -12.48 -1.28 -7.17
CA VAL A 63 -11.95 -0.65 -8.39
C VAL A 63 -11.96 0.86 -8.28
N SER A 64 -13.04 1.44 -7.79
CA SER A 64 -13.14 2.89 -7.57
C SER A 64 -12.12 3.39 -6.56
N GLU A 65 -11.95 2.71 -5.42
CA GLU A 65 -11.03 3.11 -4.34
C GLU A 65 -9.56 3.16 -4.79
N TYR A 66 -9.18 2.32 -5.76
CA TYR A 66 -7.81 2.25 -6.28
C TYR A 66 -7.61 2.93 -7.64
N GLY A 67 -8.44 3.92 -7.98
CA GLY A 67 -8.25 4.77 -9.16
C GLY A 67 -8.77 4.20 -10.47
N GLY A 68 -9.62 3.19 -10.42
CA GLY A 68 -10.16 2.54 -11.60
C GLY A 68 -9.25 1.45 -12.17
N VAL A 69 -9.72 0.82 -13.23
CA VAL A 69 -8.93 -0.15 -14.00
C VAL A 69 -7.89 0.62 -14.82
N TYR A 70 -6.64 0.19 -14.77
CA TYR A 70 -5.59 0.78 -15.60
C TYR A 70 -5.81 0.46 -17.08
N ALA A 71 -5.97 1.50 -17.90
CA ALA A 71 -6.22 1.39 -19.33
C ALA A 71 -4.92 1.28 -20.13
N GLY A 72 -4.21 0.14 -20.01
CA GLY A 72 -2.95 -0.12 -20.71
C GLY A 72 -2.81 -1.58 -21.12
N PRO A 73 -1.87 -1.88 -22.04
CA PRO A 73 -1.63 -3.25 -22.52
C PRO A 73 -1.21 -4.21 -21.40
N GLN A 74 -0.71 -3.69 -20.26
CA GLN A 74 -0.30 -4.46 -19.10
C GLN A 74 -1.49 -5.18 -18.42
N THR A 75 -2.71 -4.70 -18.61
CA THR A 75 -3.93 -5.36 -18.11
C THR A 75 -4.10 -6.77 -18.71
N ALA A 76 -3.81 -6.94 -19.99
CA ALA A 76 -3.83 -8.24 -20.63
C ALA A 76 -2.73 -9.17 -20.10
N LEU A 77 -1.53 -8.63 -19.79
CA LEU A 77 -0.44 -9.38 -19.17
C LEU A 77 -0.85 -9.91 -17.79
N VAL A 78 -1.37 -9.05 -16.91
CA VAL A 78 -1.82 -9.42 -15.56
C VAL A 78 -2.89 -10.51 -15.63
N ARG A 79 -3.89 -10.34 -16.49
CA ARG A 79 -4.95 -11.34 -16.68
C ARG A 79 -4.39 -12.69 -17.16
N ARG A 80 -3.51 -12.70 -18.17
CA ARG A 80 -2.92 -13.91 -18.73
C ARG A 80 -2.10 -14.69 -17.69
N VAL A 81 -1.21 -14.01 -16.97
CA VAL A 81 -0.39 -14.63 -15.92
C VAL A 81 -1.26 -15.13 -14.79
N GLY A 82 -2.22 -14.32 -14.33
CA GLY A 82 -3.13 -14.68 -13.24
C GLY A 82 -3.94 -15.94 -13.54
N LEU A 83 -4.60 -16.01 -14.69
CA LEU A 83 -5.37 -17.19 -15.09
C LEU A 83 -4.48 -18.43 -15.22
N ARG A 84 -3.27 -18.30 -15.76
CA ARG A 84 -2.32 -19.39 -15.88
C ARG A 84 -1.91 -19.97 -14.54
N VAL A 85 -1.68 -19.12 -13.54
CA VAL A 85 -1.32 -19.53 -12.18
C VAL A 85 -2.55 -20.07 -11.44
N ALA A 86 -3.71 -19.39 -11.54
CA ALA A 86 -4.95 -19.82 -10.89
C ALA A 86 -5.44 -21.20 -11.37
N ALA A 87 -5.12 -21.58 -12.61
CA ALA A 87 -5.41 -22.93 -13.14
C ALA A 87 -4.74 -24.05 -12.33
N GLN A 88 -3.73 -23.73 -11.53
CA GLN A 88 -3.00 -24.68 -10.68
C GLN A 88 -3.52 -24.74 -9.24
N SER A 89 -4.52 -23.91 -8.88
CA SER A 89 -5.03 -23.77 -7.51
C SER A 89 -6.00 -24.86 -7.07
N GLY A 90 -6.49 -25.68 -8.00
CA GLY A 90 -7.55 -26.66 -7.75
C GLY A 90 -8.96 -26.06 -7.76
N ILE A 91 -9.12 -24.77 -7.99
CA ILE A 91 -10.43 -24.13 -8.16
C ILE A 91 -10.96 -24.41 -9.58
N ALA A 92 -12.18 -24.90 -9.66
CA ALA A 92 -12.84 -25.23 -10.92
C ALA A 92 -13.22 -23.97 -11.71
N ASP A 93 -13.39 -24.14 -13.04
CA ASP A 93 -13.86 -23.10 -13.97
C ASP A 93 -13.10 -21.78 -13.85
N VAL A 94 -11.78 -21.83 -13.92
CA VAL A 94 -10.85 -20.71 -13.65
C VAL A 94 -11.25 -19.43 -14.39
N ASP A 95 -11.60 -19.51 -15.67
CA ASP A 95 -12.01 -18.34 -16.46
C ASP A 95 -13.28 -17.64 -15.96
N ARG A 96 -14.16 -18.37 -15.27
CA ARG A 96 -15.39 -17.84 -14.64
C ARG A 96 -15.21 -17.56 -13.16
N SER A 97 -14.24 -18.21 -12.54
CA SER A 97 -13.99 -18.15 -11.10
C SER A 97 -13.07 -17.01 -10.69
N PHE A 98 -12.24 -16.53 -11.61
CA PHE A 98 -11.26 -15.49 -11.29
C PHE A 98 -11.41 -14.25 -12.18
N THR A 99 -11.27 -13.10 -11.55
CA THR A 99 -11.14 -11.79 -12.22
C THR A 99 -9.86 -11.14 -11.76
N PHE A 100 -8.87 -11.03 -12.67
CA PHE A 100 -7.59 -10.36 -12.41
C PHE A 100 -7.66 -8.94 -12.95
N THR A 101 -7.43 -7.96 -12.08
CA THR A 101 -7.55 -6.53 -12.41
C THR A 101 -6.25 -5.79 -12.11
N LEU A 102 -5.72 -5.06 -13.09
CA LEU A 102 -4.66 -4.07 -12.89
C LEU A 102 -5.31 -2.73 -12.55
N LEU A 103 -5.02 -2.22 -11.35
CA LEU A 103 -5.57 -0.97 -10.82
C LEU A 103 -4.68 0.23 -11.14
N ASN A 104 -5.29 1.39 -11.41
CA ASN A 104 -4.59 2.65 -11.70
C ASN A 104 -4.14 3.36 -10.41
N SER A 105 -3.43 2.66 -9.54
CA SER A 105 -2.96 3.20 -8.26
C SER A 105 -1.45 3.40 -8.26
N PRO A 106 -0.95 4.52 -7.70
CA PRO A 106 0.47 4.77 -7.47
C PRO A 106 1.00 4.07 -6.21
N VAL A 107 0.16 3.40 -5.44
CA VAL A 107 0.54 2.68 -4.21
C VAL A 107 0.84 1.23 -4.55
N GLU A 108 1.98 0.70 -4.14
CA GLU A 108 2.35 -0.69 -4.34
C GLU A 108 1.43 -1.59 -3.50
N ASN A 109 0.54 -2.32 -4.18
CA ASN A 109 -0.35 -3.27 -3.51
C ASN A 109 -0.82 -4.38 -4.45
N ALA A 110 -1.12 -5.54 -3.86
CA ALA A 110 -1.95 -6.58 -4.43
C ALA A 110 -2.84 -7.13 -3.33
N PHE A 111 -4.01 -7.60 -3.67
CA PHE A 111 -4.94 -8.19 -2.72
C PHE A 111 -6.02 -8.99 -3.42
N ALA A 112 -6.65 -9.88 -2.65
CA ALA A 112 -7.81 -10.64 -3.09
C ALA A 112 -9.01 -10.39 -2.18
N ILE A 113 -10.21 -10.36 -2.80
CA ILE A 113 -11.48 -10.36 -2.07
C ILE A 113 -12.25 -11.65 -2.37
N PRO A 114 -13.27 -12.01 -1.56
CA PRO A 114 -14.12 -13.16 -1.84
C PRO A 114 -14.65 -13.15 -3.28
N GLY A 115 -14.96 -14.31 -3.82
CA GLY A 115 -15.52 -14.44 -5.17
C GLY A 115 -14.49 -14.57 -6.30
N GLY A 116 -13.18 -14.65 -5.99
CA GLY A 116 -12.14 -14.83 -6.99
C GLY A 116 -11.63 -13.54 -7.63
N TYR A 117 -11.90 -12.40 -7.03
CA TYR A 117 -11.40 -11.11 -7.49
C TYR A 117 -9.99 -10.87 -6.94
N VAL A 118 -9.03 -10.73 -7.84
CA VAL A 118 -7.60 -10.50 -7.55
C VAL A 118 -7.16 -9.20 -8.20
N TYR A 119 -6.49 -8.39 -7.43
CA TYR A 119 -6.03 -7.07 -7.85
C TYR A 119 -4.52 -6.96 -7.71
N THR A 120 -3.90 -6.22 -8.60
CA THR A 120 -2.56 -5.67 -8.44
C THR A 120 -2.54 -4.24 -8.95
N THR A 121 -1.70 -3.41 -8.39
CA THR A 121 -1.58 -2.01 -8.82
C THR A 121 -0.47 -1.85 -9.86
N ARG A 122 -0.54 -0.78 -10.66
CA ARG A 122 0.52 -0.45 -11.62
C ARG A 122 1.86 -0.14 -10.93
N ALA A 123 1.82 0.44 -9.71
CA ALA A 123 3.03 0.71 -8.95
C ALA A 123 3.73 -0.60 -8.54
N LEU A 124 2.98 -1.59 -8.05
CA LEU A 124 3.55 -2.91 -7.72
C LEU A 124 4.05 -3.64 -8.97
N LEU A 125 3.31 -3.59 -10.08
CA LEU A 125 3.74 -4.18 -11.34
C LEU A 125 5.04 -3.54 -11.86
N ALA A 126 5.21 -2.23 -11.70
CA ALA A 126 6.43 -1.51 -12.08
C ALA A 126 7.67 -1.94 -11.28
N LEU A 127 7.49 -2.37 -10.03
CA LEU A 127 8.58 -2.87 -9.19
C LEU A 127 9.12 -4.22 -9.67
N MET A 128 8.30 -5.03 -10.33
CA MET A 128 8.68 -6.36 -10.82
C MET A 128 9.70 -6.29 -11.97
N ASN A 129 10.57 -7.30 -12.07
CA ASN A 129 11.66 -7.36 -13.04
C ASN A 129 11.51 -8.50 -14.06
N ASN A 130 10.60 -9.43 -13.82
CA ASN A 130 10.29 -10.54 -14.71
C ASN A 130 8.86 -11.04 -14.51
N GLU A 131 8.40 -11.90 -15.42
CA GLU A 131 7.05 -12.47 -15.35
C GLU A 131 6.89 -13.48 -14.20
N ASP A 132 7.99 -14.10 -13.74
CA ASP A 132 7.96 -15.03 -12.60
C ASP A 132 7.58 -14.31 -11.29
N GLU A 133 8.06 -13.07 -11.09
CA GLU A 133 7.69 -12.23 -9.94
C GLU A 133 6.19 -11.89 -9.96
N LEU A 134 5.65 -11.57 -11.14
CA LEU A 134 4.20 -11.37 -11.31
C LEU A 134 3.44 -12.68 -11.04
N GLY A 135 3.97 -13.81 -11.52
CA GLY A 135 3.42 -15.14 -11.26
C GLY A 135 3.37 -15.47 -9.77
N PHE A 136 4.40 -15.09 -9.01
CA PHE A 136 4.42 -15.25 -7.56
C PHE A 136 3.34 -14.40 -6.87
N VAL A 137 3.26 -13.09 -7.17
CA VAL A 137 2.28 -12.20 -6.53
C VAL A 137 0.86 -12.67 -6.80
N LEU A 138 0.50 -12.96 -8.06
CA LEU A 138 -0.84 -13.43 -8.40
C LEU A 138 -1.11 -14.84 -7.87
N GLY A 139 -0.07 -15.67 -7.74
CA GLY A 139 -0.13 -16.99 -7.10
C GLY A 139 -0.38 -16.90 -5.59
N HIS A 140 0.26 -15.96 -4.91
CA HIS A 140 0.05 -15.67 -3.50
C HIS A 140 -1.40 -15.24 -3.23
N GLU A 141 -1.94 -14.31 -4.01
CA GLU A 141 -3.33 -13.87 -3.90
C GLU A 141 -4.33 -15.00 -4.20
N THR A 142 -4.01 -15.81 -5.21
CA THR A 142 -4.78 -17.03 -5.51
C THR A 142 -4.73 -18.02 -4.34
N GLY A 143 -3.58 -18.12 -3.65
CA GLY A 143 -3.38 -18.91 -2.43
C GLY A 143 -4.33 -18.48 -1.32
N HIS A 144 -4.49 -17.18 -1.08
CA HIS A 144 -5.44 -16.65 -0.10
C HIS A 144 -6.89 -17.07 -0.40
N ILE A 145 -7.28 -17.07 -1.68
CA ILE A 145 -8.61 -17.52 -2.11
C ILE A 145 -8.76 -19.03 -1.91
N ALA A 146 -7.80 -19.83 -2.39
CA ALA A 146 -7.84 -21.29 -2.30
C ALA A 146 -7.81 -21.79 -0.86
N ALA A 147 -7.06 -21.14 0.04
CA ALA A 147 -7.03 -21.43 1.46
C ALA A 147 -8.21 -20.81 2.24
N ARG A 148 -9.09 -20.04 1.57
CA ARG A 148 -10.27 -19.37 2.15
C ARG A 148 -9.95 -18.45 3.33
N HIS A 149 -8.81 -17.74 3.29
CA HIS A 149 -8.35 -16.91 4.40
C HIS A 149 -9.35 -15.80 4.75
N SER A 150 -9.99 -15.16 3.76
CA SER A 150 -11.02 -14.13 3.99
C SER A 150 -12.24 -14.67 4.73
N ALA A 151 -12.73 -15.88 4.38
CA ALA A 151 -13.86 -16.50 5.06
C ALA A 151 -13.53 -16.88 6.51
N LYS A 152 -12.32 -17.42 6.75
CA LYS A 152 -11.84 -17.73 8.10
C LYS A 152 -11.83 -16.47 8.98
N ARG A 153 -11.34 -15.33 8.46
CA ARG A 153 -11.31 -14.04 9.18
C ARG A 153 -12.71 -13.51 9.48
N GLN A 154 -13.64 -13.57 8.54
CA GLN A 154 -15.04 -13.18 8.78
C GLN A 154 -15.66 -13.97 9.94
N GLN A 155 -15.44 -15.27 9.99
CA GLN A 155 -15.93 -16.11 11.09
C GLN A 155 -15.32 -15.71 12.45
N VAL A 156 -14.02 -15.40 12.49
CA VAL A 156 -13.35 -14.92 13.72
C VAL A 156 -13.91 -13.56 14.13
N ALA A 157 -14.09 -12.63 13.20
CA ALA A 157 -14.63 -11.30 13.48
C ALA A 157 -16.09 -11.39 13.99
N GLN A 158 -16.92 -12.25 13.39
CA GLN A 158 -18.30 -12.49 13.85
C GLN A 158 -18.35 -13.07 15.25
N ARG A 159 -17.48 -14.04 15.57
CA ARG A 159 -17.40 -14.61 16.93
C ARG A 159 -16.92 -13.57 17.95
N SER A 160 -15.96 -12.74 17.62
CA SER A 160 -15.48 -11.69 18.53
C SER A 160 -16.51 -10.57 18.74
N THR A 161 -17.30 -10.22 17.72
CA THR A 161 -18.40 -9.25 17.83
C THR A 161 -19.56 -9.81 18.69
N MET A 162 -19.86 -11.09 18.57
CA MET A 162 -20.83 -11.76 19.44
C MET A 162 -20.39 -11.76 20.90
N LEU A 163 -19.11 -12.04 21.18
CA LEU A 163 -18.55 -11.99 22.54
C LEU A 163 -18.48 -10.55 23.07
N GLY A 164 -18.15 -9.57 22.20
CA GLY A 164 -18.13 -8.15 22.54
C GLY A 164 -19.53 -7.58 22.82
N ALA A 165 -20.55 -8.00 22.09
CA ALA A 165 -21.94 -7.58 22.28
C ALA A 165 -22.51 -8.08 23.63
N LEU A 166 -22.11 -9.26 24.09
CA LEU A 166 -22.45 -9.78 25.42
C LEU A 166 -21.79 -8.97 26.56
N GLY A 167 -20.59 -8.39 26.31
CA GLY A 167 -19.91 -7.52 27.29
C GLY A 167 -20.45 -6.07 27.31
N GLN A 168 -20.97 -5.55 26.21
CA GLN A 168 -21.51 -4.18 26.12
C GLN A 168 -22.95 -4.02 26.63
N ALA A 169 -23.73 -5.09 26.70
CA ALA A 169 -25.07 -5.07 27.29
C ALA A 169 -25.08 -4.69 28.79
N VAL A 170 -23.93 -4.70 29.44
CA VAL A 170 -23.77 -4.36 30.87
C VAL A 170 -23.40 -2.88 31.09
N LEU A 171 -23.00 -2.11 30.08
CA LEU A 171 -22.50 -0.71 30.23
C LEU A 171 -23.36 0.35 29.52
N GLY A 172 -24.51 0.01 28.97
CA GLY A 172 -25.33 0.87 28.11
C GLY A 172 -26.38 1.76 28.80
N GLY A 173 -26.07 2.32 29.91
CA GLY A 173 -27.03 3.19 30.58
C GLY A 173 -26.46 4.49 31.11
N VAL A 174 -26.09 5.45 30.28
CA VAL A 174 -26.08 6.91 30.58
C VAL A 174 -25.45 7.68 29.40
N LEU A 175 -26.24 8.25 28.50
CA LEU A 175 -25.94 9.49 27.77
C LEU A 175 -27.17 9.97 26.99
N GLY A 176 -27.52 11.24 27.16
CA GLY A 176 -28.79 11.85 26.83
C GLY A 176 -29.27 11.81 25.36
N ASN A 177 -30.59 11.83 25.21
CA ASN A 177 -31.39 11.71 23.99
C ASN A 177 -31.58 13.03 23.20
N GLY A 178 -30.53 13.77 22.88
CA GLY A 178 -30.60 14.95 22.01
C GLY A 178 -30.17 14.63 20.56
N THR A 179 -30.75 15.33 19.56
CA THR A 179 -30.45 15.13 18.12
C THR A 179 -28.96 15.27 17.77
N LEU A 180 -28.24 16.16 18.45
CA LEU A 180 -26.77 16.34 18.34
C LEU A 180 -25.99 15.21 19.02
N GLY A 181 -26.50 14.66 20.12
CA GLY A 181 -25.89 13.50 20.80
C GLY A 181 -25.98 12.21 19.96
N ARG A 182 -27.01 12.08 19.12
CA ARG A 182 -27.14 10.93 18.20
C ARG A 182 -26.12 10.95 17.06
N ILE A 183 -25.84 12.13 16.49
CA ILE A 183 -24.81 12.28 15.45
C ILE A 183 -23.43 11.97 16.03
N GLY A 184 -23.11 12.44 17.24
CA GLY A 184 -21.84 12.19 17.93
C GLY A 184 -21.59 10.72 18.26
N ASN A 185 -22.63 9.97 18.67
CA ASN A 185 -22.49 8.54 18.96
C ASN A 185 -22.42 7.66 17.70
N GLN A 186 -22.86 8.15 16.55
CA GLN A 186 -22.89 7.42 15.28
C GLN A 186 -21.65 7.64 14.40
N ILE A 187 -20.95 8.76 14.56
CA ILE A 187 -19.62 9.00 13.97
C ILE A 187 -18.54 8.11 14.65
N GLY A 188 -18.91 7.25 15.56
CA GLY A 188 -18.03 6.29 16.21
C GLY A 188 -17.07 5.57 15.25
N GLN A 189 -16.17 4.76 15.78
CA GLN A 189 -15.01 4.12 15.10
C GLN A 189 -15.18 3.74 13.61
N ALA A 190 -16.41 3.46 13.13
CA ALA A 190 -16.66 3.14 11.73
C ALA A 190 -16.60 4.34 10.78
N GLY A 191 -16.91 5.57 11.24
CA GLY A 191 -16.76 6.80 10.45
C GLY A 191 -15.31 7.24 10.39
N ILE A 192 -14.56 7.07 11.50
CA ILE A 192 -13.12 7.33 11.55
C ILE A 192 -12.36 6.32 10.68
N ASN A 193 -12.77 5.05 10.70
CA ASN A 193 -12.16 4.01 9.88
C ASN A 193 -12.46 4.16 8.36
N ARG A 194 -13.52 4.86 7.96
CA ARG A 194 -13.73 5.29 6.57
C ARG A 194 -12.85 6.48 6.17
N LEU A 195 -12.42 7.30 7.13
CA LEU A 195 -11.45 8.38 6.91
C LEU A 195 -10.01 7.86 6.82
N VAL A 196 -9.73 6.74 7.48
CA VAL A 196 -8.42 6.07 7.45
C VAL A 196 -8.53 4.87 6.52
N VAL A 197 -8.11 5.05 5.26
CA VAL A 197 -7.77 4.00 4.27
C VAL A 197 -8.59 2.70 4.36
N GLY A 198 -9.27 2.34 3.29
CA GLY A 198 -10.00 1.07 3.16
C GLY A 198 -9.21 -0.10 3.75
N HIS A 199 -9.75 -0.70 4.81
CA HIS A 199 -9.07 -1.76 5.56
C HIS A 199 -9.14 -3.07 4.78
N VAL A 200 -8.15 -3.34 3.95
CA VAL A 200 -7.73 -4.73 3.75
C VAL A 200 -7.06 -5.14 5.06
N MET A 201 -7.77 -5.88 5.92
CA MET A 201 -7.22 -6.33 7.20
C MET A 201 -6.00 -7.22 6.94
N ALA A 202 -4.89 -6.92 7.59
CA ALA A 202 -3.66 -7.71 7.47
C ALA A 202 -3.92 -9.19 7.77
N TYR A 203 -3.32 -10.06 6.99
CA TYR A 203 -3.31 -11.49 7.25
C TYR A 203 -2.42 -11.83 8.43
N SER A 204 -2.71 -12.91 9.12
CA SER A 204 -1.81 -13.44 10.14
C SER A 204 -0.52 -13.96 9.49
N ARG A 205 0.58 -14.00 10.25
CA ARG A 205 1.86 -14.54 9.74
C ARG A 205 1.71 -15.97 9.19
N GLY A 206 0.86 -16.79 9.81
CA GLY A 206 0.60 -18.15 9.36
C GLY A 206 -0.10 -18.20 8.01
N GLU A 207 -1.11 -17.34 7.79
CA GLU A 207 -1.83 -17.23 6.53
C GLU A 207 -0.92 -16.70 5.41
N GLU A 208 -0.01 -15.76 5.72
CA GLU A 208 0.99 -15.27 4.77
C GLU A 208 1.95 -16.39 4.33
N PHE A 209 2.44 -17.19 5.28
CA PHE A 209 3.32 -18.33 4.98
C PHE A 209 2.59 -19.41 4.16
N GLU A 210 1.32 -19.68 4.47
CA GLU A 210 0.51 -20.61 3.68
C GLU A 210 0.29 -20.09 2.26
N ALA A 211 -0.02 -18.82 2.09
CA ALA A 211 -0.20 -18.19 0.78
C ALA A 211 1.10 -18.16 -0.04
N ASP A 212 2.26 -17.89 0.59
CA ASP A 212 3.57 -17.98 -0.06
C ASP A 212 3.88 -19.38 -0.56
N ASP A 213 3.63 -20.39 0.29
CA ASP A 213 3.87 -21.79 -0.05
C ASP A 213 2.96 -22.25 -1.20
N LEU A 214 1.67 -21.90 -1.14
CA LEU A 214 0.71 -22.20 -2.21
C LEU A 214 1.08 -21.47 -3.50
N GLY A 215 1.36 -20.16 -3.42
CA GLY A 215 1.79 -19.35 -4.56
C GLY A 215 3.04 -19.89 -5.23
N GLY A 216 4.03 -20.32 -4.46
CA GLY A 216 5.24 -20.97 -4.96
C GLY A 216 4.95 -22.26 -5.74
N VAL A 217 4.04 -23.09 -5.24
CA VAL A 217 3.62 -24.32 -5.95
C VAL A 217 2.81 -24.00 -7.20
N TYR A 218 1.87 -23.07 -7.12
CA TYR A 218 1.02 -22.72 -8.26
C TYR A 218 1.84 -22.12 -9.40
N MET A 219 2.76 -21.20 -9.09
CA MET A 219 3.62 -20.61 -10.12
C MET A 219 4.54 -21.67 -10.74
N GLN A 220 5.11 -22.61 -9.95
CA GLN A 220 5.94 -23.69 -10.49
C GLN A 220 5.16 -24.58 -11.45
N LYS A 221 3.97 -25.04 -11.06
CA LYS A 221 3.11 -25.86 -11.91
C LYS A 221 2.68 -25.11 -13.18
N ALA A 222 2.56 -23.79 -13.11
CA ALA A 222 2.30 -22.92 -14.24
C ALA A 222 3.54 -22.68 -15.13
N GLY A 223 4.70 -23.23 -14.77
CA GLY A 223 5.95 -23.13 -15.55
C GLY A 223 6.77 -21.88 -15.24
N TYR A 224 6.51 -21.22 -14.12
CA TYR A 224 7.32 -20.13 -13.56
C TYR A 224 8.33 -20.66 -12.56
N ASN A 225 9.43 -19.94 -12.35
CA ASN A 225 10.47 -20.32 -11.41
C ASN A 225 10.18 -19.80 -9.99
N PRO A 226 9.84 -20.65 -9.00
CA PRO A 226 9.46 -20.23 -7.65
C PRO A 226 10.59 -19.54 -6.86
N ALA A 227 11.85 -19.63 -7.30
CA ALA A 227 12.93 -18.90 -6.65
C ALA A 227 12.79 -17.36 -6.76
N TYR A 228 12.06 -16.87 -7.78
CA TYR A 228 11.77 -15.44 -7.92
C TYR A 228 10.75 -14.90 -6.89
N ALA A 229 10.09 -15.76 -6.12
CA ALA A 229 9.34 -15.33 -4.94
C ALA A 229 10.25 -14.58 -3.95
N SER A 230 11.47 -15.08 -3.73
CA SER A 230 12.44 -14.44 -2.83
C SER A 230 12.91 -13.08 -3.36
N SER A 231 13.12 -12.93 -4.68
CA SER A 231 13.51 -11.65 -5.28
C SER A 231 12.39 -10.61 -5.17
N MET A 232 11.14 -11.01 -5.43
CA MET A 232 9.99 -10.11 -5.29
C MET A 232 9.82 -9.63 -3.85
N LEU A 233 9.87 -10.53 -2.86
CA LEU A 233 9.81 -10.18 -1.45
C LEU A 233 10.97 -9.27 -1.01
N SER A 234 12.17 -9.48 -1.57
CA SER A 234 13.33 -8.60 -1.33
C SER A 234 13.10 -7.20 -1.91
N SER A 235 12.53 -7.11 -3.12
CA SER A 235 12.18 -5.82 -3.73
C SER A 235 11.13 -5.06 -2.93
N LEU A 236 10.12 -5.76 -2.39
CA LEU A 236 9.11 -5.18 -1.50
C LEU A 236 9.70 -4.68 -0.18
N ALA A 237 10.62 -5.45 0.44
CA ALA A 237 11.33 -5.03 1.64
C ALA A 237 12.20 -3.78 1.38
N ALA A 238 12.92 -3.76 0.26
CA ALA A 238 13.75 -2.64 -0.14
C ALA A 238 12.92 -1.37 -0.42
N GLN A 239 11.77 -1.50 -1.11
CA GLN A 239 10.84 -0.40 -1.36
C GLN A 239 10.26 0.14 -0.05
N THR A 240 9.80 -0.74 0.85
CA THR A 240 9.31 -0.36 2.19
C THR A 240 10.38 0.42 2.98
N GLY A 241 11.63 -0.05 2.95
CA GLY A 241 12.73 0.63 3.61
C GLY A 241 13.06 2.00 3.00
N LEU A 242 13.00 2.12 1.67
CA LEU A 242 13.21 3.38 0.96
C LEU A 242 12.12 4.40 1.32
N GLU A 243 10.86 4.03 1.24
CA GLU A 243 9.74 4.91 1.57
C GLU A 243 9.77 5.39 3.01
N SER A 244 10.06 4.48 3.95
CA SER A 244 10.18 4.83 5.38
C SER A 244 11.27 5.88 5.62
N ARG A 245 12.38 5.83 4.88
CA ARG A 245 13.45 6.85 4.97
C ARG A 245 13.04 8.18 4.34
N LEU A 246 12.41 8.15 3.16
CA LEU A 246 12.03 9.36 2.43
C LEU A 246 10.90 10.14 3.12
N GLN A 247 10.01 9.46 3.78
CA GLN A 247 8.89 10.08 4.50
C GLN A 247 9.28 10.56 5.91
N GLY A 248 10.50 10.30 6.36
CA GLY A 248 11.01 10.62 7.69
C GLY A 248 10.07 10.10 8.76
N ASN A 249 10.35 9.17 9.58
CA ASN A 249 9.58 8.59 10.69
C ASN A 249 8.02 8.76 10.68
N ALA A 250 7.46 9.27 9.58
CA ALA A 250 6.03 9.26 9.34
C ALA A 250 5.58 7.81 9.18
N ARG A 251 4.75 7.33 10.09
CA ARG A 251 4.24 5.94 10.15
C ARG A 251 3.24 5.63 9.02
N THR A 252 3.56 5.96 7.79
CA THR A 252 2.81 5.45 6.65
C THR A 252 3.50 4.18 6.17
N THR A 253 2.98 3.06 6.62
CA THR A 253 3.39 1.75 6.11
C THR A 253 2.94 1.65 4.66
N PRO A 254 3.82 1.24 3.71
CA PRO A 254 3.43 1.01 2.32
C PRO A 254 2.24 0.08 2.19
N GLY A 255 1.39 0.29 1.18
CA GLY A 255 0.12 -0.42 1.01
C GLY A 255 0.26 -1.94 1.11
N TRP A 256 1.26 -2.52 0.45
CA TRP A 256 1.58 -3.95 0.56
C TRP A 256 1.89 -4.38 2.00
N ALA A 257 2.73 -3.66 2.72
CA ALA A 257 3.15 -4.04 4.07
C ALA A 257 2.03 -3.89 5.12
N LEU A 258 0.97 -3.13 4.81
CA LEU A 258 -0.24 -3.07 5.64
C LEU A 258 -1.07 -4.34 5.57
N SER A 259 -1.23 -4.92 4.36
CA SER A 259 -2.00 -6.13 4.13
C SER A 259 -1.18 -7.41 4.30
N HIS A 260 0.13 -7.36 3.99
CA HIS A 260 1.07 -8.49 3.97
C HIS A 260 2.32 -8.20 4.78
N PRO A 261 2.29 -8.32 6.12
CA PRO A 261 3.39 -7.93 6.99
C PRO A 261 4.64 -8.82 6.83
N ASN A 262 5.78 -8.27 7.25
CA ASN A 262 7.07 -8.95 7.40
C ASN A 262 7.65 -9.55 6.09
N PRO A 263 7.82 -8.79 5.01
CA PRO A 263 8.41 -9.31 3.77
C PRO A 263 9.81 -9.89 3.98
N GLU A 264 10.63 -9.28 4.86
CA GLU A 264 12.00 -9.75 5.14
C GLU A 264 12.05 -11.18 5.70
N ALA A 265 11.16 -11.51 6.66
CA ALA A 265 11.09 -12.85 7.23
C ALA A 265 10.64 -13.91 6.20
N ARG A 266 9.92 -13.48 5.16
CA ARG A 266 9.38 -14.33 4.09
C ARG A 266 10.43 -14.64 3.01
N VAL A 267 11.42 -13.76 2.79
CA VAL A 267 12.47 -13.94 1.75
C VAL A 267 13.21 -15.26 1.89
N THR A 268 13.76 -15.53 3.08
CA THR A 268 14.52 -16.78 3.34
C THR A 268 13.63 -18.00 3.18
N ARG A 269 12.40 -17.94 3.72
CA ARG A 269 11.42 -19.03 3.62
C ARG A 269 11.05 -19.34 2.17
N ALA A 270 10.82 -18.32 1.35
CA ALA A 270 10.51 -18.49 -0.07
C ALA A 270 11.65 -19.19 -0.83
N LEU A 271 12.90 -18.84 -0.52
CA LEU A 271 14.07 -19.49 -1.12
C LEU A 271 14.20 -20.96 -0.68
N ASP A 272 13.95 -21.25 0.60
CA ASP A 272 13.96 -22.62 1.11
C ASP A 272 12.84 -23.46 0.49
N ARG A 273 11.66 -22.86 0.30
CA ARG A 273 10.56 -23.53 -0.41
C ARG A 273 10.91 -23.81 -1.87
N ALA A 274 11.53 -22.87 -2.58
CA ALA A 274 11.99 -23.09 -3.95
C ALA A 274 12.98 -24.27 -4.04
N ARG A 275 13.93 -24.38 -3.10
CA ARG A 275 14.85 -25.53 -3.00
C ARG A 275 14.14 -26.85 -2.79
N GLN A 276 13.12 -26.88 -1.91
CA GLN A 276 12.29 -28.08 -1.69
C GLN A 276 11.51 -28.49 -2.94
N LEU A 277 11.14 -27.51 -3.77
CA LEU A 277 10.53 -27.73 -5.08
C LEU A 277 11.55 -28.12 -6.16
N GLY A 278 12.81 -28.35 -5.81
CA GLY A 278 13.88 -28.78 -6.73
C GLY A 278 14.47 -27.63 -7.55
N VAL A 279 14.25 -26.40 -7.16
CA VAL A 279 14.74 -25.22 -7.89
C VAL A 279 15.82 -24.50 -7.09
N GLY A 280 16.95 -24.20 -7.74
CA GLY A 280 18.03 -23.42 -7.16
C GLY A 280 17.69 -21.94 -6.98
N ALA A 281 18.60 -21.20 -6.31
CA ALA A 281 18.49 -19.75 -6.22
C ALA A 281 18.33 -19.12 -7.61
N PRO A 282 17.56 -18.01 -7.74
CA PRO A 282 17.44 -17.34 -9.02
C PRO A 282 18.83 -16.90 -9.50
N PRO A 283 19.13 -16.99 -10.80
CA PRO A 283 20.42 -16.59 -11.38
C PRO A 283 20.55 -15.05 -11.40
N GLY A 284 20.55 -14.41 -10.23
CA GLY A 284 20.52 -12.94 -10.08
C GLY A 284 19.20 -12.34 -10.60
N ALA A 285 19.04 -11.04 -10.46
CA ALA A 285 17.91 -10.32 -11.07
C ALA A 285 18.12 -10.31 -12.60
N LYS A 286 17.87 -11.41 -13.26
CA LYS A 286 17.85 -11.45 -14.71
C LYS A 286 16.52 -10.87 -15.16
N ALA A 287 16.55 -9.55 -15.37
CA ALA A 287 15.45 -8.83 -15.97
C ALA A 287 15.07 -9.50 -17.30
N ASN A 288 13.83 -9.95 -17.40
CA ASN A 288 13.32 -10.49 -18.66
C ASN A 288 13.04 -9.32 -19.61
N GLU A 289 13.82 -9.20 -20.69
CA GLU A 289 13.73 -8.10 -21.65
C GLU A 289 12.29 -7.90 -22.17
N THR A 290 11.61 -8.97 -22.53
CA THR A 290 10.22 -8.91 -23.02
C THR A 290 9.27 -8.36 -21.97
N PHE A 291 9.40 -8.82 -20.72
CA PHE A 291 8.59 -8.33 -19.61
C PHE A 291 8.86 -6.84 -19.37
N LEU A 292 10.13 -6.42 -19.27
CA LEU A 292 10.48 -5.02 -19.04
C LEU A 292 9.94 -4.12 -20.14
N LEU A 293 10.10 -4.51 -21.41
CA LEU A 293 9.57 -3.76 -22.56
C LEU A 293 8.05 -3.62 -22.51
N SER A 294 7.34 -4.59 -21.94
CA SER A 294 5.89 -4.50 -21.75
C SER A 294 5.48 -3.43 -20.74
N LEU A 295 6.39 -3.01 -19.83
CA LEU A 295 6.14 -1.96 -18.85
C LEU A 295 6.42 -0.55 -19.38
N LYS A 296 7.11 -0.43 -20.53
CA LYS A 296 7.50 0.86 -21.09
C LYS A 296 6.29 1.74 -21.37
N GLY A 297 6.35 2.98 -20.89
CA GLY A 297 5.28 3.98 -21.03
C GLY A 297 4.17 3.87 -19.97
N MET A 298 4.20 2.87 -19.10
CA MET A 298 3.25 2.76 -17.97
C MET A 298 3.45 3.93 -17.00
N ILE A 299 2.36 4.57 -16.57
CA ILE A 299 2.41 5.62 -15.54
C ILE A 299 3.01 5.02 -14.26
N TYR A 300 3.94 5.74 -13.64
CA TYR A 300 4.63 5.27 -12.42
C TYR A 300 3.99 5.86 -11.16
N ASP A 301 4.22 7.12 -10.88
CA ASP A 301 3.65 7.82 -9.71
C ASP A 301 2.18 8.25 -9.97
N ASP A 302 1.78 9.40 -9.46
CA ASP A 302 0.43 9.96 -9.66
C ASP A 302 0.06 10.09 -11.14
N ASP A 303 -1.19 9.75 -11.43
CA ASP A 303 -1.80 10.01 -12.73
C ASP A 303 -2.36 11.45 -12.74
N PRO A 304 -1.92 12.34 -13.65
CA PRO A 304 -2.48 13.69 -13.75
C PRO A 304 -4.00 13.74 -13.91
N GLN A 305 -4.62 12.69 -14.42
CA GLN A 305 -6.09 12.58 -14.50
C GLN A 305 -6.74 12.36 -13.12
N GLN A 306 -5.99 11.89 -12.14
CA GLN A 306 -6.44 11.67 -10.76
C GLN A 306 -5.90 12.74 -9.79
N GLY A 307 -4.99 13.59 -10.27
CA GLY A 307 -4.30 14.59 -9.46
C GLY A 307 -2.88 14.19 -9.09
N VAL A 308 -2.05 15.17 -8.84
CA VAL A 308 -0.61 15.00 -8.60
C VAL A 308 -0.21 15.67 -7.29
N ILE A 309 0.58 14.96 -6.48
CA ILE A 309 1.20 15.47 -5.26
C ILE A 309 2.66 15.84 -5.54
N GLU A 310 3.02 17.10 -5.31
CA GLU A 310 4.39 17.59 -5.33
C GLU A 310 4.73 18.26 -3.99
N GLY A 311 5.51 17.58 -3.17
CA GLY A 311 5.81 18.03 -1.81
C GLY A 311 4.55 18.13 -0.95
N GLN A 312 4.16 19.34 -0.57
CA GLN A 312 2.95 19.64 0.21
C GLN A 312 1.79 20.18 -0.65
N THR A 313 1.91 20.10 -1.96
CA THR A 313 0.92 20.65 -2.89
C THR A 313 0.21 19.52 -3.63
N PHE A 314 -1.12 19.57 -3.64
CA PHE A 314 -1.95 18.75 -4.52
C PHE A 314 -2.45 19.61 -5.68
N THR A 315 -2.35 19.09 -6.90
CA THR A 315 -2.86 19.72 -8.11
C THR A 315 -3.77 18.73 -8.85
N TYR A 316 -4.98 19.18 -9.20
CA TYR A 316 -5.94 18.39 -9.99
C TYR A 316 -6.14 19.07 -11.36
N PRO A 317 -5.37 18.67 -12.39
CA PRO A 317 -5.40 19.29 -13.70
C PRO A 317 -6.76 19.28 -14.41
N PRO A 318 -7.59 18.19 -14.33
CA PRO A 318 -8.86 18.15 -15.04
C PRO A 318 -9.80 19.31 -14.70
N ASP A 319 -9.91 19.71 -13.44
CA ASP A 319 -10.73 20.83 -13.01
C ASP A 319 -9.90 22.09 -12.67
N ARG A 320 -8.59 22.04 -12.94
CA ARG A 320 -7.64 23.13 -12.74
C ARG A 320 -7.60 23.64 -11.30
N LEU A 321 -7.56 22.74 -10.35
CA LEU A 321 -7.58 23.04 -8.92
C LEU A 321 -6.21 22.76 -8.30
N ARG A 322 -5.88 23.53 -7.26
CA ARG A 322 -4.67 23.36 -6.47
C ARG A 322 -4.92 23.78 -5.04
N PHE A 323 -4.28 23.06 -4.10
CA PHE A 323 -4.13 23.49 -2.72
C PHE A 323 -2.81 22.98 -2.14
N ALA A 324 -2.40 23.59 -1.02
CA ALA A 324 -1.24 23.18 -0.26
C ALA A 324 -1.64 22.83 1.18
N VAL A 325 -0.95 21.86 1.78
CA VAL A 325 -1.14 21.51 3.19
C VAL A 325 -0.09 22.19 4.06
N PRO A 326 -0.42 22.58 5.31
CA PRO A 326 0.54 23.16 6.24
C PRO A 326 1.68 22.19 6.58
N ALA A 327 2.78 22.74 7.10
CA ALA A 327 3.86 21.94 7.67
C ALA A 327 3.33 21.02 8.78
N GLY A 328 3.88 19.82 8.88
CA GLY A 328 3.41 18.80 9.82
C GLY A 328 2.29 17.90 9.31
N TYR A 329 1.73 18.17 8.12
CA TYR A 329 0.74 17.32 7.47
C TYR A 329 1.28 16.64 6.22
N GLY A 330 0.72 15.46 5.91
CA GLY A 330 0.96 14.72 4.68
C GLY A 330 -0.28 14.63 3.81
N LEU A 331 -0.04 14.37 2.53
CA LEU A 331 -1.05 14.13 1.50
C LEU A 331 -1.02 12.67 1.06
N SER A 332 -2.18 12.09 0.84
CA SER A 332 -2.35 10.81 0.16
C SER A 332 -3.48 10.96 -0.86
N ASN A 333 -3.17 10.68 -2.13
CA ASN A 333 -4.14 10.78 -3.22
C ASN A 333 -4.83 9.42 -3.41
N GLY A 334 -6.03 9.29 -2.90
CA GLY A 334 -6.92 8.16 -3.16
C GLY A 334 -7.85 8.47 -4.34
N SER A 335 -8.57 7.48 -4.82
CA SER A 335 -9.48 7.61 -5.97
C SER A 335 -10.74 8.41 -5.66
N ASP A 336 -11.24 8.33 -4.44
CA ASP A 336 -12.47 8.97 -3.98
C ASP A 336 -12.21 10.24 -3.16
N ALA A 337 -10.99 10.40 -2.65
CA ALA A 337 -10.60 11.53 -1.83
C ALA A 337 -9.08 11.73 -1.78
N VAL A 338 -8.67 12.98 -1.64
CA VAL A 338 -7.34 13.28 -1.13
C VAL A 338 -7.42 13.36 0.40
N THR A 339 -6.63 12.55 1.08
CA THR A 339 -6.57 12.53 2.54
C THR A 339 -5.38 13.35 3.02
N ILE A 340 -5.62 14.18 4.02
CA ILE A 340 -4.63 15.01 4.70
C ILE A 340 -4.54 14.53 6.14
N SER A 341 -3.36 14.13 6.58
CA SER A 341 -3.15 13.58 7.92
C SER A 341 -1.90 14.15 8.59
N ALA A 342 -1.96 14.27 9.92
CA ALA A 342 -0.84 14.73 10.72
C ALA A 342 0.37 13.78 10.59
N LYS A 343 1.57 14.35 10.43
CA LYS A 343 2.86 13.67 10.47
C LYS A 343 3.48 13.83 11.87
N GLY A 344 3.40 12.78 12.68
CA GLY A 344 3.90 12.83 14.05
C GLY A 344 2.94 13.48 15.04
N SER A 345 3.48 13.98 16.18
CA SER A 345 2.69 14.53 17.31
C SER A 345 2.68 16.05 17.39
N SER A 346 3.31 16.75 16.44
CA SER A 346 3.45 18.22 16.47
C SER A 346 2.19 18.96 16.04
N VAL A 347 1.28 18.30 15.34
CA VAL A 347 -0.02 18.82 14.88
C VAL A 347 -1.09 17.76 15.09
N ALA A 348 -2.35 18.20 15.17
CA ALA A 348 -3.49 17.32 15.37
C ALA A 348 -4.50 17.51 14.23
N GLY A 349 -5.40 16.53 14.10
CA GLY A 349 -6.47 16.58 13.12
C GLY A 349 -6.13 15.97 11.77
N GLN A 350 -7.14 15.94 10.93
CA GLN A 350 -7.09 15.38 9.59
C GLN A 350 -8.13 16.04 8.70
N ALA A 351 -7.96 15.92 7.37
CA ALA A 351 -8.97 16.38 6.43
C ALA A 351 -9.09 15.41 5.23
N ARG A 352 -10.24 15.50 4.56
CA ARG A 352 -10.50 14.88 3.26
C ARG A 352 -10.94 15.95 2.27
N PHE A 353 -10.45 15.83 1.05
CA PHE A 353 -10.93 16.62 -0.09
C PHE A 353 -11.63 15.67 -1.05
N THR A 354 -12.93 15.90 -1.29
CA THR A 354 -13.79 15.04 -2.10
C THR A 354 -14.52 15.87 -3.16
N GLY A 355 -14.71 15.30 -4.34
CA GLY A 355 -15.58 15.87 -5.37
C GLY A 355 -17.00 15.31 -5.28
N GLY A 356 -17.98 16.05 -5.81
CA GLY A 356 -19.36 15.61 -5.85
C GLY A 356 -20.21 16.35 -6.85
N ASN A 357 -21.39 15.79 -7.11
CA ASN A 357 -22.41 16.43 -7.94
C ASN A 357 -22.94 17.70 -7.24
N TYR A 358 -23.14 18.75 -8.01
CA TYR A 358 -23.61 20.02 -7.53
C TYR A 358 -24.79 20.53 -8.39
N ASN A 359 -25.93 20.69 -7.77
CA ASN A 359 -27.16 21.13 -8.43
C ASN A 359 -27.52 22.60 -8.16
N GLY A 360 -26.55 23.40 -7.71
CA GLY A 360 -26.74 24.79 -7.32
C GLY A 360 -26.97 25.00 -5.82
N ASP A 361 -27.02 23.94 -5.01
CA ASP A 361 -27.18 24.03 -3.54
C ASP A 361 -25.95 23.50 -2.80
N LEU A 362 -25.08 24.42 -2.35
CA LEU A 362 -23.92 24.07 -1.51
C LEU A 362 -24.30 23.52 -0.13
N ASN A 363 -25.51 23.81 0.39
CA ASN A 363 -25.97 23.18 1.62
C ASN A 363 -26.26 21.69 1.41
N ALA A 364 -26.70 21.29 0.21
CA ALA A 364 -26.83 19.87 -0.13
C ALA A 364 -25.45 19.17 -0.14
N VAL A 365 -24.42 19.82 -0.65
CA VAL A 365 -23.04 19.30 -0.61
C VAL A 365 -22.55 19.16 0.84
N LEU A 366 -22.80 20.17 1.69
CA LEU A 366 -22.48 20.08 3.14
C LEU A 366 -23.20 18.91 3.79
N ARG A 367 -24.52 18.74 3.55
CA ARG A 367 -25.29 17.61 4.09
C ARG A 367 -24.73 16.27 3.64
N GLY A 368 -24.39 16.12 2.36
CA GLY A 368 -23.79 14.91 1.81
C GLY A 368 -22.46 14.56 2.46
N ALA A 369 -21.60 15.56 2.69
CA ALA A 369 -20.32 15.38 3.36
C ALA A 369 -20.50 14.94 4.83
N PHE A 370 -21.41 15.53 5.58
CA PHE A 370 -21.73 15.07 6.94
C PHE A 370 -22.38 13.67 6.95
N ALA A 371 -23.30 13.40 6.01
CA ALA A 371 -23.93 12.10 5.90
C ALA A 371 -22.94 10.98 5.62
N SER A 372 -21.89 11.25 4.83
CA SER A 372 -20.84 10.26 4.55
C SER A 372 -20.05 9.82 5.79
N LEU A 373 -20.11 10.57 6.88
CA LEU A 373 -19.50 10.27 8.17
C LEU A 373 -20.46 9.54 9.14
N SER A 374 -21.76 9.52 8.84
CA SER A 374 -22.80 8.92 9.69
C SER A 374 -23.20 7.55 9.18
N LYS A 375 -23.54 6.62 10.09
CA LYS A 375 -24.11 5.32 9.73
C LYS A 375 -25.58 5.39 9.29
N ASP A 376 -26.31 6.43 9.72
CA ASP A 376 -27.77 6.53 9.54
C ASP A 376 -28.18 7.40 8.34
N GLU A 377 -27.23 7.89 7.52
CA GLU A 377 -27.47 8.71 6.33
C GLU A 377 -28.43 9.92 6.51
N GLN A 378 -29.10 10.03 7.67
CA GLN A 378 -30.05 11.10 7.98
C GLN A 378 -29.36 12.22 8.75
N VAL A 379 -28.80 13.16 7.98
CA VAL A 379 -28.32 14.43 8.52
C VAL A 379 -29.43 15.46 8.38
N GLY A 380 -29.84 16.07 9.48
CA GLY A 380 -30.84 17.14 9.48
C GLY A 380 -30.45 18.34 8.59
N THR A 381 -31.27 19.38 8.58
CA THR A 381 -31.00 20.58 7.79
C THR A 381 -29.66 21.20 8.19
N VAL A 382 -28.74 21.38 7.24
CA VAL A 382 -27.48 22.06 7.41
C VAL A 382 -27.53 23.39 6.67
N ASN A 383 -27.46 24.50 7.40
CA ASN A 383 -27.37 25.85 6.86
C ASN A 383 -25.95 26.36 7.02
N GLY A 384 -25.17 26.32 5.94
CA GLY A 384 -23.79 26.79 5.95
C GLY A 384 -23.68 28.30 5.91
N THR A 385 -22.69 28.87 6.61
CA THR A 385 -22.29 30.25 6.52
C THR A 385 -21.62 30.51 5.16
N PRO A 386 -22.03 31.52 4.37
CA PRO A 386 -21.41 31.86 3.10
C PRO A 386 -19.99 32.39 3.31
N LEU A 387 -19.08 32.03 2.41
CA LEU A 387 -17.73 32.57 2.31
C LEU A 387 -17.22 32.48 0.87
N THR A 388 -16.04 33.02 0.62
CA THR A 388 -15.34 32.91 -0.67
C THR A 388 -14.01 32.20 -0.46
N VAL A 389 -13.72 31.19 -1.29
CA VAL A 389 -12.46 30.45 -1.25
C VAL A 389 -11.82 30.46 -2.63
N GLY A 390 -10.62 31.04 -2.77
CA GLY A 390 -9.93 31.16 -4.06
C GLY A 390 -10.74 31.86 -5.14
N GLY A 391 -11.58 32.85 -4.77
CA GLY A 391 -12.48 33.57 -5.68
C GLY A 391 -13.76 32.80 -6.06
N MET A 392 -14.01 31.63 -5.46
CA MET A 392 -15.16 30.77 -5.73
C MET A 392 -16.18 30.84 -4.60
N GLU A 393 -17.48 30.75 -4.94
CA GLU A 393 -18.55 30.65 -3.93
C GLU A 393 -18.37 29.41 -3.07
N ALA A 394 -18.51 29.61 -1.76
CA ALA A 394 -18.37 28.52 -0.80
C ALA A 394 -19.34 28.65 0.38
N ARG A 395 -19.56 27.56 1.08
CA ARG A 395 -20.28 27.51 2.36
C ARG A 395 -19.54 26.65 3.37
N ARG A 396 -19.60 27.07 4.64
CA ARG A 396 -18.97 26.36 5.75
C ARG A 396 -20.00 26.03 6.81
N ALA A 397 -19.94 24.82 7.34
CA ALA A 397 -20.66 24.40 8.53
C ALA A 397 -19.73 23.62 9.45
N THR A 398 -19.93 23.75 10.77
CA THR A 398 -19.20 22.99 11.79
C THR A 398 -20.19 22.28 12.69
N ALA A 399 -19.94 21.02 12.98
CA ALA A 399 -20.66 20.21 13.96
C ALA A 399 -19.65 19.59 14.93
N GLN A 400 -20.08 19.30 16.16
CA GLN A 400 -19.28 18.54 17.12
C GLN A 400 -19.67 17.06 17.03
N ALA A 401 -18.67 16.19 17.16
CA ALA A 401 -18.84 14.76 17.21
C ALA A 401 -18.05 14.15 18.37
N SER A 402 -18.56 13.07 18.95
CA SER A 402 -17.86 12.32 19.99
C SER A 402 -17.18 11.10 19.38
N THR A 403 -15.91 10.90 19.71
CA THR A 403 -15.10 9.76 19.27
C THR A 403 -14.60 8.99 20.49
N SER A 404 -14.03 7.81 20.28
CA SER A 404 -13.37 7.05 21.35
C SER A 404 -12.17 7.79 21.98
N SER A 405 -11.62 8.78 21.26
CA SER A 405 -10.47 9.60 21.68
C SER A 405 -10.88 10.97 22.25
N GLY A 406 -12.18 11.25 22.35
CA GLY A 406 -12.71 12.52 22.83
C GLY A 406 -13.60 13.24 21.81
N ASN A 407 -14.05 14.44 22.17
CA ASN A 407 -14.86 15.25 21.28
C ASN A 407 -14.01 15.94 20.20
N VAL A 408 -14.56 16.03 19.00
CA VAL A 408 -13.94 16.67 17.84
C VAL A 408 -14.89 17.65 17.18
N ASP A 409 -14.35 18.70 16.58
CA ASP A 409 -15.06 19.53 15.62
C ASP A 409 -14.92 18.91 14.22
N VAL A 410 -16.03 18.76 13.52
CA VAL A 410 -16.09 18.41 12.11
C VAL A 410 -16.53 19.65 11.35
N THR A 411 -15.62 20.26 10.62
CA THR A 411 -15.89 21.43 9.79
C THR A 411 -15.88 21.01 8.31
N VAL A 412 -16.99 21.26 7.63
CA VAL A 412 -17.09 21.06 6.17
C VAL A 412 -17.08 22.41 5.46
N VAL A 413 -16.22 22.53 4.45
CA VAL A 413 -16.19 23.68 3.53
C VAL A 413 -16.50 23.17 2.13
N ALA A 414 -17.67 23.49 1.62
CA ALA A 414 -18.11 23.15 0.26
C ALA A 414 -17.84 24.34 -0.68
N VAL A 415 -17.22 24.08 -1.84
CA VAL A 415 -16.81 25.10 -2.81
C VAL A 415 -17.39 24.76 -4.19
N ALA A 416 -18.13 25.67 -4.79
CA ALA A 416 -18.65 25.54 -6.16
C ALA A 416 -17.53 25.90 -7.16
N VAL A 417 -17.06 24.91 -7.91
CA VAL A 417 -15.93 25.13 -8.84
C VAL A 417 -16.38 25.30 -10.29
N ALA A 418 -17.52 24.74 -10.67
CA ALA A 418 -18.12 24.92 -11.99
C ALA A 418 -19.62 24.59 -11.93
N PRO A 419 -20.41 24.93 -12.95
CA PRO A 419 -21.76 24.40 -13.09
C PRO A 419 -21.75 22.87 -13.02
N GLY A 420 -22.55 22.30 -12.14
CA GLY A 420 -22.63 20.87 -11.93
C GLY A 420 -21.52 20.26 -11.08
N LYS A 421 -20.53 21.03 -10.61
CA LYS A 421 -19.39 20.52 -9.86
C LYS A 421 -19.09 21.32 -8.59
N ALA A 422 -19.00 20.65 -7.47
CA ALA A 422 -18.48 21.20 -6.22
C ALA A 422 -17.51 20.21 -5.56
N TYR A 423 -16.67 20.77 -4.71
CA TYR A 423 -15.74 20.01 -3.87
C TYR A 423 -15.96 20.36 -2.41
N ALA A 424 -15.67 19.41 -1.54
CA ALA A 424 -15.78 19.60 -0.11
C ALA A 424 -14.47 19.23 0.60
N PHE A 425 -14.02 20.11 1.48
CA PHE A 425 -13.05 19.79 2.52
C PHE A 425 -13.81 19.40 3.79
N THR A 426 -13.62 18.20 4.26
CA THR A 426 -14.11 17.73 5.56
C THR A 426 -12.92 17.69 6.51
N VAL A 427 -12.90 18.61 7.48
CA VAL A 427 -11.80 18.79 8.43
C VAL A 427 -12.23 18.33 9.81
N MET A 428 -11.44 17.48 10.45
CA MET A 428 -11.62 17.04 11.83
C MET A 428 -10.47 17.56 12.68
N GLN A 429 -10.82 18.27 13.77
CA GLN A 429 -9.88 18.85 14.73
C GLN A 429 -10.36 18.57 16.18
N PRO A 430 -9.50 18.67 17.18
CA PRO A 430 -9.94 18.67 18.58
C PRO A 430 -11.08 19.68 18.80
N ALA A 431 -12.01 19.34 19.72
CA ALA A 431 -13.19 20.17 19.98
C ALA A 431 -12.81 21.62 20.35
N GLY A 432 -13.55 22.57 19.80
CA GLY A 432 -13.34 24.01 20.01
C GLY A 432 -12.33 24.65 19.05
N GLN A 433 -11.69 23.88 18.16
CA GLN A 433 -10.67 24.41 17.25
C GLN A 433 -11.20 24.72 15.83
N GLY A 434 -12.37 24.22 15.44
CA GLY A 434 -12.91 24.42 14.11
C GLY A 434 -11.97 23.92 13.01
N LEU A 435 -11.41 24.81 12.17
CA LEU A 435 -10.39 24.47 11.17
C LEU A 435 -8.98 24.32 11.77
N GLY A 436 -8.71 24.95 12.91
CA GLY A 436 -7.41 24.90 13.57
C GLY A 436 -6.23 25.11 12.64
N ASP A 437 -5.20 24.28 12.80
CA ASP A 437 -3.96 24.30 12.00
C ASP A 437 -4.18 24.00 10.51
N LEU A 438 -5.37 23.50 10.14
CA LEU A 438 -5.75 23.21 8.75
C LEU A 438 -6.45 24.39 8.06
N ALA A 439 -6.64 25.54 8.72
CA ALA A 439 -7.18 26.74 8.07
C ALA A 439 -6.36 27.19 6.83
N PRO A 440 -5.02 27.16 6.83
CA PRO A 440 -4.22 27.48 5.64
C PRO A 440 -4.49 26.58 4.44
N LEU A 441 -4.87 25.31 4.66
CA LEU A 441 -5.30 24.38 3.59
C LEU A 441 -6.45 24.99 2.78
N ILE A 442 -7.50 25.44 3.47
CA ILE A 442 -8.68 26.04 2.82
C ILE A 442 -8.31 27.35 2.10
N ASN A 443 -7.49 28.19 2.74
CA ASN A 443 -7.07 29.49 2.18
C ASN A 443 -6.19 29.33 0.94
N SER A 444 -5.47 28.22 0.80
CA SER A 444 -4.60 27.93 -0.34
C SER A 444 -5.36 27.37 -1.55
N PHE A 445 -6.61 26.94 -1.38
CA PHE A 445 -7.39 26.36 -2.46
C PHE A 445 -7.71 27.40 -3.54
N THR A 446 -7.28 27.10 -4.76
CA THR A 446 -7.38 28.07 -5.88
C THR A 446 -7.50 27.35 -7.23
N ARG A 447 -7.85 28.14 -8.25
CA ARG A 447 -7.75 27.71 -9.65
C ARG A 447 -6.35 27.95 -10.19
N ILE A 448 -5.88 27.02 -11.01
CA ILE A 448 -4.70 27.22 -11.85
C ILE A 448 -5.10 27.59 -13.27
N THR A 449 -4.18 28.23 -14.00
CA THR A 449 -4.40 28.57 -15.42
C THR A 449 -4.40 27.30 -16.29
N PRO A 450 -5.01 27.37 -17.51
CA PRO A 450 -4.92 26.26 -18.46
C PRO A 450 -3.47 25.88 -18.79
N ALA A 451 -2.57 26.86 -18.91
CA ALA A 451 -1.15 26.63 -19.16
C ALA A 451 -0.47 25.88 -18.00
N GLN A 452 -0.77 26.25 -16.75
CA GLN A 452 -0.27 25.53 -15.59
C GLN A 452 -0.79 24.08 -15.51
N ALA A 453 -2.07 23.86 -15.84
CA ALA A 453 -2.63 22.52 -15.87
C ALA A 453 -1.98 21.66 -16.97
N ALA A 454 -1.77 22.21 -18.15
CA ALA A 454 -1.12 21.53 -19.28
C ALA A 454 0.38 21.24 -19.05
N ALA A 455 1.03 21.99 -18.15
CA ALA A 455 2.43 21.76 -17.78
C ALA A 455 2.64 20.60 -16.81
N ILE A 456 1.57 20.07 -16.20
CA ILE A 456 1.66 18.90 -15.31
C ILE A 456 1.87 17.65 -16.16
N ARG A 457 3.01 17.02 -15.98
CA ARG A 457 3.43 15.83 -16.72
C ARG A 457 3.36 14.58 -15.84
N ALA A 458 3.05 13.45 -16.46
CA ALA A 458 3.14 12.16 -15.80
C ALA A 458 4.61 11.70 -15.73
N ARG A 459 4.97 11.00 -14.66
CA ARG A 459 6.14 10.13 -14.65
C ARG A 459 5.76 8.78 -15.23
N VAL A 460 6.63 8.23 -16.06
CA VAL A 460 6.40 6.93 -16.70
C VAL A 460 7.63 6.04 -16.59
N VAL A 461 7.40 4.74 -16.64
CA VAL A 461 8.47 3.75 -16.78
C VAL A 461 9.07 3.87 -18.17
N ASP A 462 10.36 4.14 -18.25
CA ASP A 462 11.15 3.92 -19.46
C ASP A 462 12.03 2.68 -19.31
N VAL A 463 12.31 2.00 -20.40
CA VAL A 463 13.15 0.80 -20.41
C VAL A 463 14.26 1.02 -21.41
N VAL A 464 15.49 0.94 -20.91
CA VAL A 464 16.68 1.27 -21.70
C VAL A 464 17.75 0.19 -21.57
N ARG A 465 18.60 0.09 -22.60
CA ARG A 465 19.75 -0.81 -22.59
C ARG A 465 20.96 -0.11 -21.95
N VAL A 466 21.63 -0.80 -21.06
CA VAL A 466 22.86 -0.33 -20.40
C VAL A 466 24.00 -0.29 -21.41
N GLY A 467 24.60 0.87 -21.59
CA GLY A 467 25.78 1.06 -22.43
C GLY A 467 27.09 0.67 -21.72
N PRO A 468 28.20 0.57 -22.46
CA PRO A 468 29.50 0.13 -21.90
C PRO A 468 30.07 1.04 -20.80
N LYS A 469 29.67 2.32 -20.77
CA LYS A 469 30.17 3.32 -19.79
C LYS A 469 29.10 3.68 -18.74
N ASP A 470 27.93 3.07 -18.81
CA ASP A 470 26.86 3.40 -17.88
C ASP A 470 27.13 2.84 -16.48
N THR A 471 26.78 3.63 -15.51
CA THR A 471 26.86 3.32 -14.07
C THR A 471 25.50 3.55 -13.42
N VAL A 472 25.32 3.08 -12.20
CA VAL A 472 24.12 3.40 -11.41
C VAL A 472 23.95 4.93 -11.32
N ALA A 473 25.01 5.68 -11.08
CA ALA A 473 24.94 7.14 -10.98
C ALA A 473 24.50 7.80 -12.31
N SER A 474 25.04 7.37 -13.46
CA SER A 474 24.66 7.93 -14.76
C SER A 474 23.20 7.62 -15.13
N MET A 475 22.71 6.42 -14.80
CA MET A 475 21.31 6.03 -15.01
C MET A 475 20.37 6.76 -14.06
N ALA A 476 20.72 6.86 -12.78
CA ALA A 476 19.95 7.59 -11.78
C ALA A 476 19.78 9.07 -12.12
N ALA A 477 20.83 9.70 -12.68
CA ALA A 477 20.78 11.10 -13.13
C ALA A 477 19.75 11.36 -14.26
N ARG A 478 19.30 10.32 -14.95
CA ARG A 478 18.27 10.38 -15.99
C ARG A 478 16.85 10.25 -15.44
N MET A 479 16.70 9.88 -14.16
CA MET A 479 15.39 9.71 -13.54
C MET A 479 14.74 11.05 -13.20
N ALA A 480 13.43 11.09 -13.21
CA ALA A 480 12.60 12.27 -12.90
C ALA A 480 12.47 12.50 -11.38
N TYR A 481 13.57 12.36 -10.63
CA TYR A 481 13.62 12.60 -9.19
C TYR A 481 14.83 13.45 -8.82
N ALA A 482 14.59 14.45 -7.97
CA ALA A 482 15.64 15.28 -7.41
C ALA A 482 16.30 14.66 -6.17
N ASP A 483 15.60 13.76 -5.48
CA ASP A 483 15.99 13.12 -4.23
C ASP A 483 16.16 11.61 -4.40
N ALA A 484 17.14 11.04 -3.71
CA ALA A 484 17.40 9.60 -3.63
C ALA A 484 17.39 8.85 -4.98
N ALA A 485 17.70 9.52 -6.11
CA ALA A 485 17.56 8.95 -7.45
C ALA A 485 18.33 7.63 -7.62
N ALA A 486 19.52 7.51 -7.03
CA ALA A 486 20.32 6.28 -7.08
C ALA A 486 19.66 5.14 -6.29
N GLU A 487 19.13 5.40 -5.11
CA GLU A 487 18.43 4.40 -4.31
C GLU A 487 17.12 3.96 -5.00
N ARG A 488 16.34 4.90 -5.52
CA ARG A 488 15.12 4.63 -6.30
C ARG A 488 15.43 3.77 -7.52
N PHE A 489 16.53 4.06 -8.23
CA PHE A 489 16.98 3.26 -9.35
C PHE A 489 17.32 1.82 -8.95
N LEU A 490 18.07 1.64 -7.85
CA LEU A 490 18.45 0.32 -7.35
C LEU A 490 17.22 -0.50 -6.96
N VAL A 491 16.31 0.08 -6.18
CA VAL A 491 15.09 -0.59 -5.72
C VAL A 491 14.19 -0.95 -6.90
N LEU A 492 13.95 -0.03 -7.82
CA LEU A 492 13.11 -0.26 -9.01
C LEU A 492 13.61 -1.44 -9.85
N ASN A 493 14.92 -1.64 -9.92
CA ASN A 493 15.55 -2.69 -10.72
C ASN A 493 15.95 -3.94 -9.91
N GLY A 494 15.60 -4.02 -8.62
CA GLY A 494 15.93 -5.15 -7.77
C GLY A 494 17.44 -5.34 -7.53
N PHE A 495 18.23 -4.27 -7.65
CA PHE A 495 19.66 -4.32 -7.38
C PHE A 495 19.97 -4.20 -5.89
N PRO A 496 20.95 -4.95 -5.37
CA PRO A 496 21.40 -4.81 -4.00
C PRO A 496 21.86 -3.38 -3.68
N ALA A 497 21.64 -2.95 -2.45
CA ALA A 497 22.18 -1.69 -1.95
C ALA A 497 23.71 -1.64 -2.14
N GLY A 498 24.26 -0.48 -2.54
CA GLY A 498 25.68 -0.31 -2.80
C GLY A 498 26.16 -0.79 -4.18
N THR A 499 25.29 -1.33 -5.03
CA THR A 499 25.62 -1.61 -6.43
C THR A 499 26.01 -0.31 -7.14
N THR A 500 27.17 -0.29 -7.78
CA THR A 500 27.68 0.89 -8.53
C THR A 500 27.87 0.63 -10.01
N ARG A 501 28.09 -0.65 -10.39
CA ARG A 501 28.33 -1.08 -11.76
C ARG A 501 27.10 -1.81 -12.31
N LEU A 502 26.85 -1.61 -13.59
CA LEU A 502 25.80 -2.28 -14.34
C LEU A 502 26.43 -3.19 -15.39
N THR A 503 25.71 -4.22 -15.79
CA THR A 503 26.13 -5.14 -16.87
C THR A 503 25.80 -4.50 -18.22
N PRO A 504 26.81 -4.16 -19.06
CA PRO A 504 26.54 -3.66 -20.40
C PRO A 504 25.66 -4.61 -21.21
N GLY A 505 24.72 -4.04 -21.96
CA GLY A 505 23.76 -4.80 -22.75
C GLY A 505 22.51 -5.28 -22.00
N SER A 506 22.49 -5.27 -20.64
CA SER A 506 21.28 -5.56 -19.89
C SER A 506 20.25 -4.45 -20.03
N MET A 507 18.98 -4.79 -19.79
CA MET A 507 17.87 -3.81 -19.75
C MET A 507 17.63 -3.36 -18.32
N VAL A 508 17.34 -2.08 -18.15
CA VAL A 508 16.97 -1.48 -16.87
C VAL A 508 15.77 -0.55 -17.03
N LYS A 509 15.03 -0.39 -15.95
CA LYS A 509 13.92 0.56 -15.83
C LYS A 509 14.43 1.91 -15.33
N LEU A 510 13.89 2.97 -15.88
CA LEU A 510 13.98 4.34 -15.40
C LEU A 510 12.58 4.89 -15.18
N VAL A 511 12.45 5.88 -14.31
CA VAL A 511 11.24 6.71 -14.22
C VAL A 511 11.58 8.06 -14.82
N VAL A 512 10.88 8.44 -15.89
CA VAL A 512 11.16 9.66 -16.63
C VAL A 512 9.89 10.49 -16.82
N TRP A 513 10.02 11.77 -17.12
CA TRP A 513 8.89 12.61 -17.50
C TRP A 513 8.41 12.27 -18.92
N LYS A 514 7.08 12.09 -19.04
CA LYS A 514 6.41 11.95 -20.35
C LYS A 514 6.18 13.31 -21.00
#